data_e4f309bbb10b21c4b6f5f2f5a6d0c049
#
_entry.id   e4f309bbb10b21c4b6f5f2f5a6d0c049
#
_cell.length_a   1.000
_cell.length_b   1.000
_cell.length_c   1.000
_cell.angle_alpha   90.00
_cell.angle_beta   90.00
_cell.angle_gamma   90.00
#
_symmetry.space_group_name_H-M   'P 1'
#
loop_
_entity.id
_entity.type
_entity.pdbx_description
1 polymer ?
#
loop_
_entity_poly.entity_id
_entity_poly.type
_entity_poly.pdbx_seq_one_letter_code
_entity_poly.pdbx_strand_id
1 'polypeptide(L)'
;ELAKKHDALVIANFELSTILGWQGVEKVHGMSIGGAYEFDFGKVKLTPAFHGSGFETSDKQLIYCGQPAGVLLTAEGKTIFHAGDTALFSDMKLIGSRHPIDVAFVPIGDNFTMGPEDAALAVEFLNPKVAVPIHFNTFPPIKQNPEHFINLLANHNGKVLQPGECIEL
;
A
#
# COMPACT_ATOMS: atom_id res chain seq x y z
N GLU A 1 -8.44 -4.89 16.27
CA GLU A 1 -9.65 -5.74 16.50
C GLU A 1 -9.71 -6.90 15.51
N LEU A 2 -9.66 -6.67 14.17
CA LEU A 2 -9.76 -7.74 13.16
C LEU A 2 -8.70 -8.83 13.34
N ALA A 3 -7.44 -8.48 13.55
CA ALA A 3 -6.36 -9.45 13.74
C ALA A 3 -6.64 -10.38 14.95
N LYS A 4 -7.09 -9.82 16.06
CA LYS A 4 -7.46 -10.62 17.26
C LYS A 4 -8.67 -11.51 16.99
N LYS A 5 -9.69 -10.99 16.31
CA LYS A 5 -10.92 -11.72 16.01
C LYS A 5 -10.68 -12.94 15.11
N HIS A 6 -9.74 -12.83 14.18
CA HIS A 6 -9.47 -13.85 13.17
C HIS A 6 -8.14 -14.58 13.37
N ASP A 7 -7.47 -14.35 14.50
CA ASP A 7 -6.14 -14.91 14.79
C ASP A 7 -5.13 -14.68 13.64
N ALA A 8 -5.23 -13.51 13.01
CA ALA A 8 -4.45 -13.19 11.82
C ALA A 8 -3.04 -12.70 12.16
N LEU A 9 -2.05 -13.13 11.37
CA LEU A 9 -0.69 -12.58 11.41
C LEU A 9 -0.71 -11.15 10.89
N VAL A 10 -0.20 -10.22 11.69
CA VAL A 10 0.02 -8.82 11.26
C VAL A 10 1.49 -8.64 10.89
N ILE A 11 1.74 -8.25 9.64
CA ILE A 11 3.06 -7.91 9.12
C ILE A 11 3.12 -6.39 9.00
N ALA A 12 4.08 -5.76 9.67
CA ALA A 12 4.22 -4.31 9.68
C ALA A 12 5.70 -3.91 9.89
N ASN A 13 5.99 -2.59 9.86
CA ASN A 13 7.27 -2.12 10.34
C ASN A 13 7.47 -2.47 11.82
N PHE A 14 8.72 -2.48 12.27
CA PHE A 14 9.08 -2.96 13.61
C PHE A 14 8.33 -2.19 14.72
N GLU A 15 8.27 -0.88 14.64
CA GLU A 15 7.64 -0.02 15.66
C GLU A 15 6.14 -0.29 15.76
N LEU A 16 5.43 -0.33 14.63
CA LEU A 16 3.99 -0.61 14.62
C LEU A 16 3.69 -2.03 15.11
N SER A 17 4.47 -3.02 14.67
CA SER A 17 4.29 -4.40 15.13
C SER A 17 4.49 -4.54 16.63
N THR A 18 5.46 -3.83 17.21
CA THR A 18 5.72 -3.78 18.65
C THR A 18 4.54 -3.16 19.39
N ILE A 19 4.02 -2.02 18.94
CA ILE A 19 2.86 -1.35 19.54
C ILE A 19 1.63 -2.25 19.50
N LEU A 20 1.39 -2.92 18.37
CA LEU A 20 0.26 -3.85 18.23
C LEU A 20 0.40 -5.06 19.18
N GLY A 21 1.61 -5.57 19.36
CA GLY A 21 1.90 -6.62 20.35
C GLY A 21 1.56 -6.16 21.77
N TRP A 22 1.95 -4.95 22.16
CA TRP A 22 1.58 -4.38 23.48
C TRP A 22 0.05 -4.22 23.64
N GLN A 23 -0.67 -4.01 22.55
CA GLN A 23 -2.13 -3.97 22.55
C GLN A 23 -2.78 -5.36 22.50
N GLY A 24 -2.00 -6.43 22.58
CA GLY A 24 -2.47 -7.82 22.67
C GLY A 24 -2.81 -8.45 21.31
N VAL A 25 -2.13 -8.04 20.23
CA VAL A 25 -2.10 -8.83 19.00
C VAL A 25 -1.01 -9.89 19.15
N GLU A 26 -1.41 -11.16 19.19
CA GLU A 26 -0.48 -12.25 19.52
C GLU A 26 0.46 -12.58 18.36
N LYS A 27 -0.06 -12.55 17.12
CA LYS A 27 0.70 -12.87 15.92
C LYS A 27 1.14 -11.60 15.20
N VAL A 28 2.37 -11.16 15.47
CA VAL A 28 2.97 -10.00 14.80
C VAL A 28 4.33 -10.39 14.21
N HIS A 29 4.65 -9.87 13.04
CA HIS A 29 5.96 -9.98 12.40
C HIS A 29 6.47 -8.60 12.02
N GLY A 30 7.48 -8.13 12.75
CA GLY A 30 8.11 -6.84 12.52
C GLY A 30 9.15 -6.92 11.41
N MET A 31 9.08 -6.00 10.45
CA MET A 31 10.03 -5.87 9.35
C MET A 31 10.58 -4.44 9.30
N SER A 32 11.57 -4.19 8.45
CA SER A 32 12.06 -2.85 8.14
C SER A 32 11.96 -2.58 6.63
N ILE A 33 11.89 -1.30 6.27
CA ILE A 33 11.87 -0.86 4.87
C ILE A 33 13.06 -1.45 4.12
N GLY A 34 12.79 -2.02 2.95
CA GLY A 34 13.78 -2.72 2.12
C GLY A 34 13.95 -4.20 2.48
N GLY A 35 13.53 -4.62 3.67
CA GLY A 35 13.54 -6.02 4.09
C GLY A 35 12.51 -6.87 3.36
N ALA A 36 12.80 -8.17 3.24
CA ALA A 36 11.88 -9.17 2.71
C ALA A 36 11.93 -10.42 3.57
N TYR A 37 10.80 -11.11 3.67
CA TYR A 37 10.69 -12.37 4.40
C TYR A 37 9.77 -13.34 3.66
N GLU A 38 10.13 -14.64 3.70
CA GLU A 38 9.36 -15.72 3.10
C GLU A 38 8.42 -16.31 4.15
N PHE A 39 7.13 -16.27 3.89
CA PHE A 39 6.07 -16.89 4.68
C PHE A 39 5.51 -18.11 3.95
N ASP A 40 4.74 -18.95 4.63
CA ASP A 40 4.10 -20.13 4.02
C ASP A 40 3.17 -19.78 2.84
N PHE A 41 2.60 -18.57 2.84
CA PHE A 41 1.71 -18.07 1.79
C PHE A 41 2.42 -17.29 0.67
N GLY A 42 3.70 -17.00 0.80
CA GLY A 42 4.48 -16.23 -0.17
C GLY A 42 5.44 -15.23 0.47
N LYS A 43 6.12 -14.47 -0.37
CA LYS A 43 7.16 -13.52 0.04
C LYS A 43 6.59 -12.11 0.19
N VAL A 44 6.86 -11.50 1.32
CA VAL A 44 6.54 -10.08 1.59
C VAL A 44 7.81 -9.26 1.62
N LYS A 45 7.80 -8.09 0.96
CA LYS A 45 8.86 -7.08 1.02
C LYS A 45 8.25 -5.72 1.32
N LEU A 46 8.80 -5.01 2.30
CA LEU A 46 8.44 -3.62 2.56
C LEU A 46 9.24 -2.66 1.67
N THR A 47 8.56 -1.71 1.08
CA THR A 47 9.14 -0.62 0.27
C THR A 47 8.93 0.72 0.95
N PRO A 48 9.70 1.77 0.61
CA PRO A 48 9.42 3.11 1.11
C PRO A 48 7.99 3.58 0.77
N ALA A 49 7.43 4.39 1.66
CA ALA A 49 6.28 5.23 1.42
C ALA A 49 6.48 6.57 2.14
N PHE A 50 6.08 7.67 1.51
CA PHE A 50 6.23 9.01 2.07
C PHE A 50 4.91 9.51 2.62
N HIS A 51 4.71 9.30 3.92
CA HIS A 51 3.49 9.67 4.63
C HIS A 51 3.78 9.84 6.13
N GLY A 52 2.81 10.31 6.90
CA GLY A 52 2.85 10.28 8.35
C GLY A 52 2.56 8.89 8.91
N SER A 53 3.00 8.61 10.14
CA SER A 53 2.76 7.32 10.81
C SER A 53 2.41 7.50 12.29
N GLY A 54 1.73 8.60 12.63
CA GLY A 54 1.28 8.84 14.00
C GLY A 54 0.05 8.00 14.36
N PHE A 55 0.09 7.38 15.54
CA PHE A 55 -1.09 6.80 16.18
C PHE A 55 -1.55 7.73 17.31
N GLU A 56 -2.80 8.18 17.25
CA GLU A 56 -3.38 9.01 18.30
C GLU A 56 -3.94 8.12 19.41
N THR A 57 -3.45 8.34 20.63
CA THR A 57 -3.93 7.67 21.84
C THR A 57 -5.20 8.33 22.38
N SER A 58 -5.90 7.64 23.28
CA SER A 58 -7.13 8.16 23.91
C SER A 58 -6.92 9.45 24.71
N ASP A 59 -5.71 9.71 25.18
CA ASP A 59 -5.30 10.95 25.87
C ASP A 59 -4.69 12.01 24.92
N LYS A 60 -4.95 11.87 23.61
CA LYS A 60 -4.54 12.80 22.54
C LYS A 60 -3.03 12.98 22.38
N GLN A 61 -2.26 11.97 22.66
CA GLN A 61 -0.85 11.92 22.31
C GLN A 61 -0.68 11.24 20.94
N LEU A 62 0.26 11.76 20.13
CA LEU A 62 0.69 11.11 18.92
C LEU A 62 1.92 10.27 19.19
N ILE A 63 1.78 8.94 19.00
CA ILE A 63 2.90 8.01 19.09
C ILE A 63 3.40 7.73 17.68
N TYR A 64 4.71 7.89 17.46
CA TYR A 64 5.35 7.52 16.20
C TYR A 64 5.35 5.99 16.04
N CYS A 65 4.82 5.52 14.91
CA CYS A 65 4.65 4.10 14.60
C CYS A 65 5.63 3.59 13.52
N GLY A 66 6.80 4.20 13.43
CA GLY A 66 7.80 3.84 12.44
C GLY A 66 7.56 4.48 11.08
N GLN A 67 8.40 4.17 10.12
CA GLN A 67 8.28 4.69 8.75
C GLN A 67 7.17 3.97 7.99
N PRO A 68 6.26 4.70 7.32
CA PRO A 68 5.24 4.11 6.45
C PRO A 68 5.85 3.24 5.37
N ALA A 69 5.09 2.25 4.93
CA ALA A 69 5.56 1.27 3.96
C ALA A 69 4.54 0.98 2.86
N GLY A 70 5.03 0.84 1.63
CA GLY A 70 4.36 0.04 0.63
C GLY A 70 4.72 -1.44 0.80
N VAL A 71 3.94 -2.31 0.19
CA VAL A 71 4.08 -3.76 0.31
C VAL A 71 4.14 -4.41 -1.07
N LEU A 72 5.19 -5.19 -1.30
CA LEU A 72 5.24 -6.17 -2.39
C LEU A 72 4.93 -7.54 -1.81
N LEU A 73 3.87 -8.17 -2.31
CA LEU A 73 3.51 -9.56 -2.02
C LEU A 73 3.73 -10.39 -3.29
N THR A 74 4.61 -11.39 -3.21
CA THR A 74 4.81 -12.36 -4.28
C THR A 74 4.32 -13.73 -3.80
N ALA A 75 3.31 -14.26 -4.47
CA ALA A 75 2.72 -15.56 -4.20
C ALA A 75 2.29 -16.22 -5.51
N GLU A 76 2.43 -17.54 -5.63
CA GLU A 76 2.02 -18.32 -6.81
C GLU A 76 2.56 -17.77 -8.16
N GLY A 77 3.77 -17.18 -8.13
CA GLY A 77 4.41 -16.60 -9.31
C GLY A 77 3.85 -15.23 -9.73
N LYS A 78 2.96 -14.63 -8.94
CA LYS A 78 2.40 -13.29 -9.14
C LYS A 78 2.93 -12.31 -8.12
N THR A 79 3.06 -11.05 -8.51
CA THR A 79 3.50 -9.97 -7.63
C THR A 79 2.44 -8.87 -7.56
N ILE A 80 1.97 -8.60 -6.36
CA ILE A 80 1.05 -7.50 -6.04
C ILE A 80 1.85 -6.42 -5.33
N PHE A 81 1.71 -5.18 -5.78
CA PHE A 81 2.23 -4.00 -5.10
C PHE A 81 1.10 -3.18 -4.53
N HIS A 82 1.13 -2.92 -3.25
CA HIS A 82 0.26 -1.95 -2.59
C HIS A 82 1.11 -0.78 -2.14
N ALA A 83 0.90 0.39 -2.71
CA ALA A 83 1.74 1.56 -2.43
C ALA A 83 1.63 2.05 -0.98
N GLY A 84 0.53 1.72 -0.29
CA GLY A 84 0.14 2.38 0.96
C GLY A 84 -0.27 3.83 0.70
N ASP A 85 -0.38 4.60 1.75
CA ASP A 85 -0.55 6.04 1.64
C ASP A 85 0.82 6.67 1.42
N THR A 86 0.99 7.33 0.28
CA THR A 86 2.29 7.88 -0.12
C THR A 86 2.15 9.05 -1.09
N ALA A 87 3.12 9.95 -1.06
CA ALA A 87 3.41 10.85 -2.17
C ALA A 87 4.12 10.11 -3.31
N LEU A 88 4.21 10.74 -4.48
CA LEU A 88 5.07 10.30 -5.58
C LEU A 88 6.55 10.43 -5.20
N PHE A 89 7.35 9.41 -5.54
CA PHE A 89 8.81 9.46 -5.36
C PHE A 89 9.56 8.71 -6.47
N SER A 90 10.77 9.17 -6.78
CA SER A 90 11.55 8.68 -7.93
C SER A 90 11.91 7.20 -7.86
N ASP A 91 12.10 6.67 -6.65
CA ASP A 91 12.55 5.29 -6.46
C ASP A 91 11.46 4.25 -6.75
N MET A 92 10.23 4.69 -7.04
CA MET A 92 9.20 3.82 -7.65
C MET A 92 9.70 3.20 -8.97
N LYS A 93 10.59 3.91 -9.71
CA LYS A 93 11.29 3.35 -10.89
C LYS A 93 12.16 2.14 -10.54
N LEU A 94 12.85 2.20 -9.41
CA LEU A 94 13.68 1.09 -8.94
C LEU A 94 12.81 -0.10 -8.52
N ILE A 95 11.68 0.17 -7.88
CA ILE A 95 10.74 -0.88 -7.49
C ILE A 95 10.23 -1.60 -8.75
N GLY A 96 9.70 -0.87 -9.73
CA GLY A 96 9.18 -1.42 -10.98
C GLY A 96 10.23 -2.15 -11.81
N SER A 97 11.46 -1.61 -11.90
CA SER A 97 12.55 -2.24 -12.66
C SER A 97 13.05 -3.56 -12.06
N ARG A 98 12.92 -3.74 -10.75
CA ARG A 98 13.42 -4.92 -10.04
C ARG A 98 12.35 -5.98 -9.77
N HIS A 99 11.09 -5.61 -9.83
CA HIS A 99 9.95 -6.48 -9.50
C HIS A 99 8.91 -6.39 -10.61
N PRO A 100 8.76 -7.43 -11.46
CA PRO A 100 7.63 -7.50 -12.39
C PRO A 100 6.32 -7.50 -11.59
N ILE A 101 5.55 -6.42 -11.69
CA ILE A 101 4.33 -6.22 -10.91
C ILE A 101 3.12 -6.62 -11.77
N ASP A 102 2.32 -7.57 -11.29
CA ASP A 102 1.08 -7.97 -11.95
C ASP A 102 -0.04 -6.97 -11.66
N VAL A 103 -0.21 -6.56 -10.41
CA VAL A 103 -1.17 -5.52 -10.02
C VAL A 103 -0.52 -4.52 -9.07
N ALA A 104 -0.75 -3.23 -9.31
CA ALA A 104 -0.40 -2.15 -8.39
C ALA A 104 -1.66 -1.44 -7.89
N PHE A 105 -1.81 -1.35 -6.57
CA PHE A 105 -2.79 -0.51 -5.89
C PHE A 105 -2.14 0.82 -5.54
N VAL A 106 -2.65 1.93 -6.11
CA VAL A 106 -2.07 3.27 -5.95
C VAL A 106 -3.12 4.26 -5.43
N PRO A 107 -2.80 5.07 -4.41
CA PRO A 107 -3.72 6.07 -3.89
C PRO A 107 -3.86 7.22 -4.89
N ILE A 108 -5.09 7.73 -5.04
CA ILE A 108 -5.42 8.86 -5.93
C ILE A 108 -6.17 9.99 -5.22
N GLY A 109 -6.28 9.93 -3.88
CA GLY A 109 -7.14 10.81 -3.11
C GLY A 109 -6.73 12.28 -3.07
N ASP A 110 -5.48 12.61 -3.47
CA ASP A 110 -4.88 13.92 -3.29
C ASP A 110 -4.82 14.33 -1.80
N ASN A 111 -4.68 15.58 -1.48
CA ASN A 111 -4.62 16.16 -0.13
C ASN A 111 -3.72 15.41 0.88
N PHE A 112 -3.85 14.10 1.04
CA PHE A 112 -3.05 13.26 1.95
C PHE A 112 -2.11 12.30 1.24
N THR A 113 -2.34 12.04 -0.04
CA THR A 113 -1.58 11.10 -0.88
C THR A 113 -1.32 11.70 -2.26
N MET A 114 -0.95 10.88 -3.23
CA MET A 114 -0.91 11.31 -4.64
C MET A 114 -2.31 11.71 -5.12
N GLY A 115 -2.37 12.72 -5.99
CA GLY A 115 -3.52 12.97 -6.85
C GLY A 115 -3.48 12.09 -8.12
N PRO A 116 -4.51 12.14 -8.97
CA PRO A 116 -4.60 11.31 -10.20
C PRO A 116 -3.39 11.44 -11.12
N GLU A 117 -2.85 12.64 -11.30
CA GLU A 117 -1.71 12.94 -12.17
C GLU A 117 -0.40 12.31 -11.63
N ASP A 118 -0.11 12.51 -10.35
CA ASP A 118 1.06 11.91 -9.70
C ASP A 118 0.95 10.39 -9.64
N ALA A 119 -0.25 9.87 -9.40
CA ALA A 119 -0.51 8.43 -9.39
C ALA A 119 -0.32 7.80 -10.78
N ALA A 120 -0.70 8.50 -11.86
CA ALA A 120 -0.45 8.05 -13.22
C ALA A 120 1.05 7.98 -13.53
N LEU A 121 1.83 8.97 -13.08
CA LEU A 121 3.29 8.95 -13.19
C LEU A 121 3.91 7.83 -12.32
N ALA A 122 3.36 7.58 -11.14
CA ALA A 122 3.78 6.45 -10.30
C ALA A 122 3.54 5.11 -11.02
N VAL A 123 2.42 4.95 -11.72
CA VAL A 123 2.14 3.76 -12.54
C VAL A 123 3.14 3.61 -13.68
N GLU A 124 3.51 4.70 -14.34
CA GLU A 124 4.59 4.68 -15.37
C GLU A 124 5.91 4.19 -14.76
N PHE A 125 6.27 4.66 -13.56
CA PHE A 125 7.50 4.24 -12.87
C PHE A 125 7.48 2.78 -12.42
N LEU A 126 6.34 2.31 -11.92
CA LEU A 126 6.14 0.94 -11.43
C LEU A 126 5.95 -0.06 -12.57
N ASN A 127 5.42 0.39 -13.70
CA ASN A 127 5.12 -0.40 -14.90
C ASN A 127 4.37 -1.72 -14.61
N PRO A 128 3.23 -1.69 -13.88
CA PRO A 128 2.46 -2.89 -13.58
C PRO A 128 1.65 -3.36 -14.80
N LYS A 129 1.23 -4.64 -14.81
CA LYS A 129 0.27 -5.12 -15.83
C LYS A 129 -1.10 -4.49 -15.66
N VAL A 130 -1.54 -4.31 -14.40
CA VAL A 130 -2.81 -3.65 -14.05
C VAL A 130 -2.58 -2.65 -12.94
N ALA A 131 -3.15 -1.45 -13.05
CA ALA A 131 -3.18 -0.43 -12.02
C ALA A 131 -4.59 -0.23 -11.47
N VAL A 132 -4.73 -0.24 -10.15
CA VAL A 132 -6.01 -0.08 -9.45
C VAL A 132 -5.93 1.16 -8.57
N PRO A 133 -6.78 2.17 -8.80
CA PRO A 133 -6.86 3.33 -7.92
C PRO A 133 -7.51 2.96 -6.59
N ILE A 134 -6.94 3.46 -5.50
CA ILE A 134 -7.44 3.29 -4.14
C ILE A 134 -7.45 4.63 -3.39
N HIS A 135 -7.92 4.62 -2.14
CA HIS A 135 -7.89 5.78 -1.23
C HIS A 135 -8.55 7.03 -1.83
N PHE A 136 -9.81 6.91 -2.30
CA PHE A 136 -10.60 8.01 -2.83
C PHE A 136 -12.09 7.88 -2.45
N ASN A 137 -12.82 8.98 -2.47
CA ASN A 137 -14.28 9.10 -2.28
C ASN A 137 -14.87 8.58 -0.95
N THR A 138 -14.07 8.24 0.06
CA THR A 138 -14.58 7.79 1.37
C THR A 138 -14.94 8.95 2.30
N PHE A 139 -14.36 10.15 2.08
CA PHE A 139 -14.70 11.39 2.78
C PHE A 139 -14.35 12.62 1.92
N PRO A 140 -14.93 13.82 2.20
CA PRO A 140 -14.88 14.94 1.26
C PRO A 140 -13.49 15.39 0.78
N PRO A 141 -12.44 15.48 1.61
CA PRO A 141 -11.11 15.91 1.19
C PRO A 141 -10.42 15.02 0.14
N ILE A 142 -10.82 13.74 0.02
CA ILE A 142 -10.24 12.79 -0.95
C ILE A 142 -11.21 12.45 -2.08
N LYS A 143 -12.11 13.38 -2.41
CA LYS A 143 -13.05 13.17 -3.51
C LYS A 143 -12.34 13.31 -4.85
N GLN A 144 -12.28 12.23 -5.62
CA GLN A 144 -11.65 12.15 -6.95
C GLN A 144 -12.52 11.40 -7.95
N ASN A 145 -12.28 11.66 -9.23
CA ASN A 145 -12.87 10.88 -10.32
C ASN A 145 -11.86 9.78 -10.74
N PRO A 146 -12.11 8.50 -10.44
CA PRO A 146 -11.20 7.43 -10.81
C PRO A 146 -11.06 7.24 -12.33
N GLU A 147 -12.08 7.57 -13.13
CA GLU A 147 -12.01 7.53 -14.59
C GLU A 147 -11.02 8.57 -15.13
N HIS A 148 -10.85 9.70 -14.46
CA HIS A 148 -9.81 10.66 -14.80
C HIS A 148 -8.42 10.03 -14.70
N PHE A 149 -8.13 9.35 -13.58
CA PHE A 149 -6.88 8.60 -13.42
C PHE A 149 -6.69 7.55 -14.51
N ILE A 150 -7.72 6.72 -14.81
CA ILE A 150 -7.65 5.70 -15.86
C ILE A 150 -7.29 6.32 -17.22
N ASN A 151 -7.87 7.46 -17.56
CA ASN A 151 -7.63 8.15 -18.84
C ASN A 151 -6.22 8.76 -18.93
N LEU A 152 -5.53 8.98 -17.82
CA LEU A 152 -4.14 9.45 -17.81
C LEU A 152 -3.13 8.32 -18.07
N LEU A 153 -3.52 7.06 -17.95
CA LEU A 153 -2.61 5.93 -18.09
C LEU A 153 -2.25 5.65 -19.56
N ALA A 154 -0.99 5.80 -19.91
CA ALA A 154 -0.49 5.65 -21.28
C ALA A 154 -0.76 4.26 -21.88
N ASN A 155 -0.74 3.21 -21.07
CA ASN A 155 -0.92 1.82 -21.50
C ASN A 155 -2.37 1.32 -21.37
N HIS A 156 -3.32 2.18 -20.98
CA HIS A 156 -4.74 1.83 -20.76
C HIS A 156 -4.92 0.56 -19.87
N ASN A 157 -4.01 0.36 -18.93
CA ASN A 157 -3.95 -0.80 -18.04
C ASN A 157 -4.63 -0.57 -16.69
N GLY A 158 -5.44 0.48 -16.57
CA GLY A 158 -6.16 0.80 -15.34
C GLY A 158 -7.47 0.05 -15.18
N LYS A 159 -7.82 -0.28 -13.94
CA LYS A 159 -9.11 -0.89 -13.60
C LYS A 159 -9.67 -0.29 -12.32
N VAL A 160 -10.84 0.31 -12.37
CA VAL A 160 -11.57 0.71 -11.17
C VAL A 160 -12.29 -0.51 -10.61
N LEU A 161 -12.11 -0.77 -9.31
CA LEU A 161 -12.82 -1.83 -8.59
C LEU A 161 -13.74 -1.22 -7.55
N GLN A 162 -14.95 -1.75 -7.45
CA GLN A 162 -15.84 -1.47 -6.34
C GLN A 162 -15.56 -2.43 -5.16
N PRO A 163 -15.86 -2.04 -3.92
CA PRO A 163 -15.72 -2.95 -2.78
C PRO A 163 -16.45 -4.28 -3.02
N GLY A 164 -15.73 -5.39 -2.89
CA GLY A 164 -16.25 -6.73 -3.15
C GLY A 164 -15.97 -7.28 -4.55
N GLU A 165 -15.52 -6.45 -5.50
CA GLU A 165 -15.07 -6.95 -6.80
C GLU A 165 -13.66 -7.56 -6.74
N CYS A 166 -13.38 -8.48 -7.65
CA CYS A 166 -12.13 -9.23 -7.72
C CYS A 166 -11.40 -9.02 -9.06
N ILE A 167 -10.10 -9.20 -9.02
CA ILE A 167 -9.22 -9.34 -10.20
C ILE A 167 -8.66 -10.76 -10.18
N GLU A 168 -8.77 -11.46 -11.29
CA GLU A 168 -8.03 -12.70 -11.54
C GLU A 168 -6.66 -12.35 -12.14
N LEU A 169 -5.59 -13.01 -11.62
CA LEU A 169 -4.19 -12.76 -11.97
C LEU A 169 -3.56 -13.91 -12.76
#